data_2fd9cd7d0d76ff914f6bfe66b36ae081
#
_entry.id   2fd9cd7d0d76ff914f6bfe66b36ae081
#
_cell.length_a   1.000
_cell.length_b   1.000
_cell.length_c   1.000
_cell.angle_alpha   90.00
_cell.angle_beta   90.00
_cell.angle_gamma   90.00
#
_symmetry.space_group_name_H-M   'P 1'
#
loop_
_entity.id
_entity.type
_entity.pdbx_description
1 polymer ?
#
loop_
_entity_poly.entity_id
_entity_poly.type
_entity_poly.pdbx_seq_one_letter_code
_entity_poly.pdbx_strand_id
1 'polypeptide(L)'
;MNVFNNVGDMYKLQKEARMMKKKMDQQKIVGESKNKMVKIYMTASQELEDIFINEEWFENASSDEVKKCFKEAFKDYGKKLQKVMMSSMDLDQLKGLLGK
;
A
#
# COMPACT_ATOMS: atom_id res chain seq x y z
N MET A 1 -24.89 -17.41 22.82
CA MET A 1 -23.74 -18.07 22.26
C MET A 1 -22.48 -17.31 22.59
N ASN A 2 -21.44 -18.01 22.88
CA ASN A 2 -20.16 -17.39 23.19
C ASN A 2 -19.25 -17.48 21.97
N VAL A 3 -18.88 -16.33 21.43
CA VAL A 3 -18.02 -16.24 20.26
C VAL A 3 -16.64 -16.88 20.52
N PHE A 4 -16.22 -16.89 21.77
CA PHE A 4 -14.89 -17.35 22.15
C PHE A 4 -14.88 -18.76 22.74
N ASN A 5 -15.92 -19.50 22.52
CA ASN A 5 -15.95 -20.91 22.95
C ASN A 5 -14.89 -21.72 22.25
N ASN A 6 -14.50 -21.31 21.08
CA ASN A 6 -13.54 -22.06 20.28
C ASN A 6 -12.24 -21.27 20.14
N VAL A 7 -11.27 -21.64 20.95
CA VAL A 7 -9.92 -21.05 20.91
C VAL A 7 -9.26 -21.29 19.56
N GLY A 8 -9.58 -22.43 18.93
CA GLY A 8 -9.07 -22.75 17.61
C GLY A 8 -9.48 -21.75 16.53
N ASP A 9 -10.70 -21.22 16.64
CA ASP A 9 -11.19 -20.22 15.68
C ASP A 9 -10.43 -18.91 15.83
N MET A 10 -10.14 -18.49 17.05
CA MET A 10 -9.34 -17.29 17.29
C MET A 10 -7.92 -17.47 16.76
N TYR A 11 -7.33 -18.62 16.99
CA TYR A 11 -6.00 -18.94 16.49
C TYR A 11 -5.97 -18.89 14.95
N LYS A 12 -7.00 -19.44 14.34
CA LYS A 12 -7.14 -19.47 12.89
C LYS A 12 -7.22 -18.06 12.31
N LEU A 13 -8.02 -17.19 12.92
CA LEU A 13 -8.15 -15.80 12.50
C LEU A 13 -6.82 -15.06 12.63
N GLN A 14 -6.10 -15.26 13.71
CA GLN A 14 -4.80 -14.63 13.91
C GLN A 14 -3.80 -15.12 12.88
N LYS A 15 -3.81 -16.39 12.56
CA LYS A 15 -2.92 -16.97 11.56
C LYS A 15 -3.23 -16.37 10.17
N GLU A 16 -4.49 -16.28 9.81
CA GLU A 16 -4.91 -15.71 8.53
C GLU A 16 -4.51 -14.23 8.43
N ALA A 17 -4.68 -13.47 9.51
CA ALA A 17 -4.28 -12.07 9.54
C ALA A 17 -2.77 -11.91 9.36
N ARG A 18 -1.99 -12.78 9.99
CA ARG A 18 -0.53 -12.75 9.84
C ARG A 18 -0.09 -13.08 8.43
N MET A 19 -0.73 -14.08 7.84
CA MET A 19 -0.44 -14.48 6.46
C MET A 19 -0.79 -13.38 5.47
N MET A 20 -1.92 -12.71 5.68
CA MET A 20 -2.33 -11.59 4.85
C MET A 20 -1.36 -10.42 4.96
N LYS A 21 -0.96 -10.07 6.20
CA LYS A 21 0.02 -9.01 6.42
C LYS A 21 1.35 -9.34 5.75
N LYS A 22 1.80 -10.57 5.90
CA LYS A 22 3.05 -11.04 5.28
C LYS A 22 2.97 -10.92 3.75
N LYS A 23 1.84 -11.29 3.18
CA LYS A 23 1.61 -11.19 1.75
C LYS A 23 1.66 -9.75 1.29
N MET A 24 1.02 -8.84 2.05
CA MET A 24 1.04 -7.41 1.75
C MET A 24 2.44 -6.81 1.91
N ASP A 25 3.20 -7.27 2.91
CA ASP A 25 4.57 -6.82 3.13
C ASP A 25 5.48 -7.18 1.95
N GLN A 26 5.15 -8.23 1.22
CA GLN A 26 5.93 -8.69 0.07
C GLN A 26 5.57 -7.97 -1.22
N GLN A 27 4.44 -7.28 -1.26
CA GLN A 27 4.03 -6.53 -2.45
C GLN A 27 4.66 -5.15 -2.44
N LYS A 28 5.46 -4.87 -3.46
CA LYS A 28 6.15 -3.60 -3.61
C LYS A 28 5.38 -2.68 -4.55
N ILE A 29 5.20 -1.45 -4.13
CA ILE A 29 4.47 -0.45 -4.89
C ILE A 29 5.31 0.80 -4.96
N VAL A 30 5.48 1.34 -6.16
CA VAL A 30 6.29 2.55 -6.37
C VAL A 30 5.34 3.71 -6.67
N GLY A 31 5.39 4.75 -5.83
CA GLY A 31 4.69 5.99 -6.08
C GLY A 31 5.64 6.99 -6.72
N GLU A 32 5.20 7.65 -7.78
CA GLU A 32 6.03 8.57 -8.54
C GLU A 32 5.41 9.94 -8.63
N SER A 33 6.24 10.99 -8.53
CA SER A 33 5.81 12.33 -8.87
C SER A 33 5.55 12.43 -10.37
N LYS A 34 4.79 13.44 -10.79
CA LYS A 34 4.45 13.62 -12.22
C LYS A 34 5.67 13.83 -13.09
N ASN A 35 6.67 14.53 -12.58
CA ASN A 35 7.93 14.73 -13.30
C ASN A 35 8.92 13.59 -13.11
N LYS A 36 8.56 12.58 -12.32
CA LYS A 36 9.40 11.39 -12.02
C LYS A 36 10.70 11.70 -11.31
N MET A 37 10.83 12.89 -10.73
CA MET A 37 12.03 13.27 -9.99
C MET A 37 12.03 12.70 -8.57
N VAL A 38 10.87 12.35 -8.05
CA VAL A 38 10.72 11.74 -6.73
C VAL A 38 9.94 10.44 -6.87
N LYS A 39 10.47 9.37 -6.27
CA LYS A 39 9.80 8.08 -6.21
C LYS A 39 9.86 7.56 -4.80
N ILE A 40 8.78 6.97 -4.32
CA ILE A 40 8.74 6.31 -3.03
C ILE A 40 8.49 4.82 -3.25
N TYR A 41 9.28 4.01 -2.56
CA TYR A 41 9.18 2.56 -2.64
C TYR A 41 8.55 2.08 -1.35
N MET A 42 7.31 1.61 -1.44
CA MET A 42 6.55 1.20 -0.28
C MET A 42 5.94 -0.18 -0.49
N THR A 43 5.54 -0.79 0.60
CA THR A 43 4.83 -2.06 0.55
C THR A 43 3.31 -1.82 0.52
N ALA A 44 2.55 -2.85 0.18
CA ALA A 44 1.09 -2.78 0.27
C ALA A 44 0.61 -2.61 1.71
N SER A 45 1.43 -2.95 2.70
CA SER A 45 1.15 -2.71 4.12
C SER A 45 1.53 -1.30 4.58
N GLN A 46 1.88 -0.43 3.65
CA GLN A 46 2.17 0.98 3.87
C GLN A 46 3.47 1.24 4.64
N GLU A 47 4.43 0.36 4.47
CA GLU A 47 5.77 0.56 5.02
C GLU A 47 6.67 1.18 3.96
N LEU A 48 7.33 2.27 4.32
CA LEU A 48 8.29 2.93 3.43
C LEU A 48 9.61 2.17 3.47
N GLU A 49 10.11 1.77 2.30
CA GLU A 49 11.36 1.04 2.20
C GLU A 49 12.50 1.88 1.65
N ASP A 50 12.21 2.75 0.71
CA ASP A 50 13.24 3.58 0.09
C ASP A 50 12.62 4.80 -0.57
N ILE A 51 13.46 5.80 -0.82
CA ILE A 51 13.06 7.02 -1.50
C ILE A 51 14.12 7.31 -2.55
N PHE A 52 13.67 7.63 -3.76
CA PHE A 52 14.54 8.12 -4.82
C PHE A 52 14.26 9.60 -5.07
N ILE A 53 15.31 10.39 -5.11
CA ILE A 53 15.22 11.81 -5.50
C ILE A 53 16.32 12.04 -6.55
N ASN A 54 15.93 12.59 -7.70
CA ASN A 54 16.91 12.93 -8.73
C ASN A 54 17.82 14.06 -8.19
N GLU A 55 19.11 13.79 -8.11
CA GLU A 55 20.06 14.71 -7.49
C GLU A 55 20.21 16.02 -8.25
N GLU A 56 20.33 15.96 -9.57
CA GLU A 56 20.46 17.15 -10.39
C GLU A 56 19.26 18.07 -10.26
N TRP A 57 18.07 17.50 -10.31
CA TRP A 57 16.84 18.23 -10.13
C TRP A 57 16.77 18.85 -8.74
N PHE A 58 17.13 18.05 -7.72
CA PHE A 58 17.05 18.46 -6.32
C PHE A 58 17.96 19.66 -6.02
N GLU A 59 19.13 19.72 -6.64
CA GLU A 59 20.06 20.82 -6.45
C GLU A 59 19.45 22.18 -6.84
N ASN A 60 18.56 22.18 -7.81
CA ASN A 60 17.96 23.40 -8.34
C ASN A 60 16.51 23.58 -7.94
N ALA A 61 15.92 22.64 -7.25
CA ALA A 61 14.51 22.68 -6.87
C ALA A 61 14.31 23.50 -5.60
N SER A 62 13.20 24.24 -5.57
CA SER A 62 12.78 24.92 -4.35
C SER A 62 12.18 23.91 -3.37
N SER A 63 12.10 24.29 -2.08
CA SER A 63 11.47 23.43 -1.09
C SER A 63 10.00 23.17 -1.43
N ASP A 64 9.32 24.13 -2.02
CA ASP A 64 7.93 23.97 -2.43
C ASP A 64 7.78 22.95 -3.56
N GLU A 65 8.70 22.97 -4.52
CA GLU A 65 8.72 21.99 -5.61
C GLU A 65 8.96 20.58 -5.07
N VAL A 66 9.88 20.45 -4.13
CA VAL A 66 10.17 19.15 -3.50
C VAL A 66 8.95 18.64 -2.77
N LYS A 67 8.30 19.49 -1.97
CA LYS A 67 7.08 19.14 -1.24
C LYS A 67 5.97 18.69 -2.19
N LYS A 68 5.80 19.42 -3.28
CA LYS A 68 4.80 19.09 -4.30
C LYS A 68 5.05 17.70 -4.88
N CYS A 69 6.29 17.42 -5.22
CA CYS A 69 6.66 16.11 -5.78
C CYS A 69 6.42 14.97 -4.80
N PHE A 70 6.73 15.17 -3.51
CA PHE A 70 6.43 14.17 -2.50
C PHE A 70 4.93 13.91 -2.37
N LYS A 71 4.14 14.98 -2.36
CA LYS A 71 2.68 14.85 -2.31
C LYS A 71 2.15 14.06 -3.51
N GLU A 72 2.67 14.35 -4.70
CA GLU A 72 2.29 13.64 -5.91
C GLU A 72 2.67 12.16 -5.84
N ALA A 73 3.87 11.87 -5.34
CA ALA A 73 4.35 10.50 -5.21
C ALA A 73 3.48 9.70 -4.23
N PHE A 74 3.13 10.28 -3.09
CA PHE A 74 2.25 9.62 -2.12
C PHE A 74 0.84 9.42 -2.67
N LYS A 75 0.33 10.38 -3.41
CA LYS A 75 -0.98 10.27 -4.05
C LYS A 75 -0.98 9.15 -5.09
N ASP A 76 0.07 9.08 -5.89
CA ASP A 76 0.24 8.01 -6.88
C ASP A 76 0.33 6.64 -6.21
N TYR A 77 1.09 6.55 -5.12
CA TYR A 77 1.15 5.33 -4.32
C TYR A 77 -0.24 4.89 -3.86
N GLY A 78 -1.03 5.82 -3.33
CA GLY A 78 -2.38 5.53 -2.86
C GLY A 78 -3.28 4.96 -3.95
N LYS A 79 -3.19 5.50 -5.16
CA LYS A 79 -3.95 5.01 -6.31
C LYS A 79 -3.51 3.60 -6.69
N LYS A 80 -2.22 3.36 -6.72
CA LYS A 80 -1.66 2.03 -7.06
C LYS A 80 -2.00 1.00 -5.98
N LEU A 81 -1.92 1.40 -4.72
CA LEU A 81 -2.31 0.55 -3.59
C LEU A 81 -3.77 0.11 -3.74
N GLN A 82 -4.64 1.04 -4.06
CA GLN A 82 -6.06 0.75 -4.24
C GLN A 82 -6.27 -0.28 -5.34
N LYS A 83 -5.56 -0.14 -6.46
CA LYS A 83 -5.61 -1.11 -7.55
C LYS A 83 -5.11 -2.48 -7.14
N VAL A 84 -4.01 -2.53 -6.40
CA VAL A 84 -3.44 -3.79 -5.90
C VAL A 84 -4.43 -4.48 -4.97
N MET A 85 -5.04 -3.75 -4.06
CA MET A 85 -6.01 -4.30 -3.12
C MET A 85 -7.24 -4.83 -3.84
N MET A 86 -7.72 -4.12 -4.85
CA MET A 86 -8.87 -4.58 -5.65
C MET A 86 -8.53 -5.82 -6.46
N SER A 87 -7.35 -5.88 -7.04
CA SER A 87 -6.94 -7.04 -7.84
C SER A 87 -6.63 -8.27 -7.00
N SER A 88 -6.31 -8.07 -5.72
CA SER A 88 -6.06 -9.17 -4.78
C SER A 88 -7.34 -9.79 -4.25
N MET A 89 -8.47 -9.13 -4.42
CA MET A 89 -9.76 -9.63 -3.94
C MET A 89 -10.32 -10.67 -4.90
N ASP A 90 -10.80 -11.76 -4.31
CA ASP A 90 -11.54 -12.75 -5.05
C ASP A 90 -12.84 -12.12 -5.57
N LEU A 91 -13.23 -12.51 -6.78
CA LEU A 91 -14.44 -12.00 -7.41
C LEU A 91 -15.68 -12.25 -6.55
N ASP A 92 -15.73 -13.42 -5.91
CA ASP A 92 -16.83 -13.77 -5.03
C ASP A 92 -16.87 -12.88 -3.79
N GLN A 93 -15.71 -12.57 -3.24
CA GLN A 93 -15.61 -11.65 -2.11
C GLN A 93 -16.08 -10.26 -2.51
N LEU A 94 -15.71 -9.83 -3.70
CA LEU A 94 -16.12 -8.54 -4.21
C LEU A 94 -17.64 -8.46 -4.36
N LYS A 95 -18.24 -9.52 -4.90
CA LYS A 95 -19.70 -9.61 -5.03
C LYS A 95 -20.38 -9.57 -3.65
N GLY A 96 -19.80 -10.25 -2.66
CA GLY A 96 -20.28 -10.22 -1.30
C GLY A 96 -20.29 -8.83 -0.70
N LEU A 97 -19.22 -8.06 -0.95
CA LEU A 97 -19.10 -6.68 -0.48
C LEU A 97 -20.11 -5.76 -1.12
N LEU A 98 -20.51 -6.06 -2.35
CA LEU A 98 -21.53 -5.29 -3.06
C LEU A 98 -22.95 -5.68 -2.70
N GLY A 99 -23.11 -6.62 -1.76
CA GLY A 99 -24.43 -7.04 -1.28
C GLY A 99 -25.18 -7.96 -2.21
N LYS A 100 -24.49 -8.72 -3.00
CA LYS A 100 -25.11 -9.66 -3.93
C LYS A 100 -24.86 -11.11 -3.55
#